data_755eb0c09fb6ae90443744f0948b73ef
#
_entry.id   755eb0c09fb6ae90443744f0948b73ef
#
_cell.length_a   1.000
_cell.length_b   1.000
_cell.length_c   1.000
_cell.angle_alpha   90.00
_cell.angle_beta   90.00
_cell.angle_gamma   90.00
#
_symmetry.space_group_name_H-M   'P 1'
#
loop_
_entity.id
_entity.type
_entity.pdbx_description
1 polymer ?
#
loop_
_entity_poly.entity_id
_entity_poly.type
_entity_poly.pdbx_seq_one_letter_code
_entity_poly.pdbx_strand_id
1 'polypeptide(L)'
;KNEAEMNTVVVVVSAMAGETDRLIELSKLFGDNPNKREFDALISTGEKVSASLLAMALNSLGLKAKSYSAAQVSLKTTSNFSKAKILDIDKAKMEEILSDGSIPIITGFQGITETGEVTTLGRGGSDTTAVAIAASLEANRCDIYTDVDGIYTTDPRVVPNAKKLDAISMEGMLELAGQGAK
;
A
#
# COMPACT_ATOMS: atom_id res chain seq x y z
N LYS A 1 -6.55 2.26 17.75
CA LYS A 1 -6.19 2.23 19.17
C LYS A 1 -6.41 0.84 19.76
N ASN A 2 -7.61 0.29 19.68
CA ASN A 2 -7.94 -1.02 20.28
C ASN A 2 -7.04 -2.15 19.77
N GLU A 3 -6.73 -2.20 18.47
CA GLU A 3 -5.81 -3.21 17.91
C GLU A 3 -4.41 -3.12 18.50
N ALA A 4 -3.89 -1.92 18.72
CA ALA A 4 -2.55 -1.70 19.26
C ALA A 4 -2.40 -2.01 20.75
N GLU A 5 -3.50 -2.20 21.46
CA GLU A 5 -3.49 -2.62 22.88
C GLU A 5 -3.28 -4.14 23.02
N MET A 6 -3.62 -4.91 22.00
CA MET A 6 -3.61 -6.38 22.03
C MET A 6 -2.63 -7.01 21.03
N ASN A 7 -2.18 -6.25 20.03
CA ASN A 7 -1.41 -6.77 18.92
C ASN A 7 -0.21 -5.87 18.59
N THR A 8 0.81 -6.46 17.99
CA THR A 8 1.83 -5.71 17.25
C THR A 8 1.22 -5.30 15.91
N VAL A 9 1.12 -3.99 15.67
CA VAL A 9 0.42 -3.42 14.51
C VAL A 9 1.40 -2.76 13.56
N VAL A 10 1.27 -3.07 12.28
CA VAL A 10 1.91 -2.35 11.16
C VAL A 10 0.79 -1.74 10.32
N VAL A 11 0.93 -0.48 9.94
CA VAL A 11 -0.05 0.20 9.08
C VAL A 11 0.60 0.53 7.76
N VAL A 12 -0.08 0.19 6.66
CA VAL A 12 0.29 0.63 5.30
C VAL A 12 -0.76 1.61 4.81
N VAL A 13 -0.34 2.73 4.28
CA VAL A 13 -1.26 3.79 3.84
C VAL A 13 -1.17 4.04 2.34
N SER A 14 -2.31 4.34 1.75
CA SER A 14 -2.41 4.95 0.42
C SER A 14 -2.37 6.47 0.53
N ALA A 15 -2.18 7.15 -0.59
CA ALA A 15 -2.43 8.57 -0.70
C ALA A 15 -3.88 8.91 -0.33
N MET A 16 -4.13 10.12 0.16
CA MET A 16 -5.49 10.59 0.40
C MET A 16 -6.28 10.64 -0.90
N ALA A 17 -7.61 10.53 -0.78
CA ALA A 17 -8.51 10.57 -1.94
C ALA A 17 -8.23 11.77 -2.84
N GLY A 18 -8.06 11.52 -4.14
CA GLY A 18 -7.77 12.55 -5.16
C GLY A 18 -6.32 13.05 -5.20
N GLU A 19 -5.47 12.72 -4.23
CA GLU A 19 -4.09 13.24 -4.18
C GLU A 19 -3.22 12.66 -5.31
N THR A 20 -3.32 11.38 -5.56
CA THR A 20 -2.60 10.74 -6.69
C THR A 20 -3.04 11.35 -8.03
N ASP A 21 -4.35 11.56 -8.22
CA ASP A 21 -4.87 12.18 -9.45
C ASP A 21 -4.37 13.60 -9.59
N ARG A 22 -4.34 14.38 -8.51
CA ARG A 22 -3.79 15.74 -8.48
C ARG A 22 -2.31 15.75 -8.90
N LEU A 23 -1.51 14.83 -8.40
CA LEU A 23 -0.09 14.72 -8.74
C LEU A 23 0.11 14.31 -10.20
N ILE A 24 -0.73 13.41 -10.72
CA ILE A 24 -0.74 13.03 -12.14
C ILE A 24 -1.09 14.24 -13.02
N GLU A 25 -2.12 15.02 -12.66
CA GLU A 25 -2.45 16.24 -13.42
C GLU A 25 -1.31 17.26 -13.41
N LEU A 26 -0.61 17.42 -12.30
CA LEU A 26 0.58 18.28 -12.24
C LEU A 26 1.69 17.81 -13.20
N SER A 27 1.89 16.49 -13.34
CA SER A 27 2.90 15.95 -14.26
C SER A 27 2.60 16.28 -15.73
N LYS A 28 1.33 16.39 -16.10
CA LYS A 28 0.90 16.73 -17.48
C LYS A 28 1.28 18.15 -17.91
N LEU A 29 1.58 19.05 -16.98
CA LEU A 29 2.07 20.40 -17.29
C LEU A 29 3.39 20.37 -18.12
N PHE A 30 4.12 19.25 -18.05
CA PHE A 30 5.38 19.06 -18.77
C PHE A 30 5.27 18.09 -19.96
N GLY A 31 4.04 17.78 -20.39
CA GLY A 31 3.71 16.92 -21.53
C GLY A 31 3.07 15.60 -21.14
N ASP A 32 2.54 14.91 -22.13
CA ASP A 32 1.77 13.66 -21.93
C ASP A 32 2.64 12.42 -21.64
N ASN A 33 3.95 12.53 -21.80
CA ASN A 33 4.88 11.42 -21.58
C ASN A 33 6.08 11.85 -20.71
N PRO A 34 5.87 12.13 -19.43
CA PRO A 34 6.93 12.55 -18.54
C PRO A 34 7.98 11.44 -18.36
N ASN A 35 9.19 11.82 -17.95
CA ASN A 35 10.20 10.86 -17.55
C ASN A 35 9.64 9.98 -16.42
N LYS A 36 9.62 8.66 -16.63
CA LYS A 36 8.96 7.71 -15.71
C LYS A 36 9.58 7.68 -14.30
N ARG A 37 10.90 7.87 -14.21
CA ARG A 37 11.58 7.95 -12.93
C ARG A 37 11.10 9.17 -12.14
N GLU A 38 11.04 10.35 -12.79
CA GLU A 38 10.57 11.58 -12.13
C GLU A 38 9.06 11.50 -11.82
N PHE A 39 8.30 10.84 -12.69
CA PHE A 39 6.88 10.60 -12.47
C PHE A 39 6.66 9.75 -11.20
N ASP A 40 7.38 8.64 -11.04
CA ASP A 40 7.30 7.79 -9.85
C ASP A 40 7.73 8.55 -8.59
N ALA A 41 8.80 9.34 -8.68
CA ALA A 41 9.25 10.21 -7.58
C ALA A 41 8.16 11.21 -7.17
N LEU A 42 7.45 11.81 -8.12
CA LEU A 42 6.37 12.76 -7.88
C LEU A 42 5.16 12.07 -7.23
N ILE A 43 4.60 11.04 -7.88
CA ILE A 43 3.34 10.45 -7.41
C ILE A 43 3.49 9.70 -6.08
N SER A 44 4.68 9.19 -5.76
CA SER A 44 4.97 8.55 -4.46
C SER A 44 4.93 9.50 -3.25
N THR A 45 4.86 10.82 -3.49
CA THR A 45 4.79 11.80 -2.39
C THR A 45 3.45 11.78 -1.66
N GLY A 46 2.38 11.35 -2.32
CA GLY A 46 1.04 11.28 -1.74
C GLY A 46 0.98 10.39 -0.50
N GLU A 47 1.58 9.21 -0.56
CA GLU A 47 1.65 8.29 0.58
C GLU A 47 2.52 8.82 1.72
N LYS A 48 3.56 9.61 1.41
CA LYS A 48 4.39 10.25 2.44
C LYS A 48 3.59 11.25 3.26
N VAL A 49 2.72 12.02 2.59
CA VAL A 49 1.79 12.94 3.28
C VAL A 49 0.86 12.15 4.19
N SER A 50 0.19 11.13 3.68
CA SER A 50 -0.73 10.29 4.47
C SER A 50 -0.05 9.64 5.66
N ALA A 51 1.13 9.04 5.47
CA ALA A 51 1.86 8.36 6.54
C ALA A 51 2.26 9.34 7.66
N SER A 52 2.74 10.52 7.29
CA SER A 52 3.13 11.54 8.26
C SER A 52 1.94 12.07 9.05
N LEU A 53 0.84 12.37 8.38
CA LEU A 53 -0.38 12.87 9.03
C LEU A 53 -0.97 11.83 9.98
N LEU A 54 -1.01 10.55 9.57
CA LEU A 54 -1.51 9.48 10.43
C LEU A 54 -0.60 9.28 11.65
N ALA A 55 0.72 9.30 11.47
CA ALA A 55 1.66 9.21 12.60
C ALA A 55 1.46 10.37 13.59
N MET A 56 1.29 11.61 13.10
CA MET A 56 0.99 12.77 13.95
C MET A 56 -0.34 12.60 14.69
N ALA A 57 -1.38 12.15 14.01
CA ALA A 57 -2.69 11.91 14.62
C ALA A 57 -2.63 10.83 15.72
N LEU A 58 -1.94 9.72 15.47
CA LEU A 58 -1.78 8.66 16.49
C LEU A 58 -0.97 9.14 17.69
N ASN A 59 0.10 9.91 17.46
CA ASN A 59 0.88 10.51 18.54
C ASN A 59 0.04 11.49 19.39
N SER A 60 -0.86 12.26 18.78
CA SER A 60 -1.77 13.17 19.53
C SER A 60 -2.79 12.41 20.38
N LEU A 61 -3.04 11.14 20.07
CA LEU A 61 -3.89 10.24 20.86
C LEU A 61 -3.10 9.45 21.93
N GLY A 62 -1.83 9.77 22.11
CA GLY A 62 -0.96 9.13 23.10
C GLY A 62 -0.38 7.77 22.67
N LEU A 63 -0.48 7.42 21.38
CA LEU A 63 0.16 6.24 20.80
C LEU A 63 1.54 6.62 20.25
N LYS A 64 2.51 5.71 20.37
CA LYS A 64 3.84 5.91 19.78
C LYS A 64 3.81 5.45 18.33
N ALA A 65 3.77 6.37 17.37
CA ALA A 65 3.72 6.06 15.95
C ALA A 65 4.83 6.80 15.17
N LYS A 66 5.37 6.13 14.14
CA LYS A 66 6.41 6.68 13.27
C LYS A 66 6.11 6.37 11.81
N SER A 67 6.27 7.35 10.92
CA SER A 67 6.15 7.15 9.48
C SER A 67 7.45 6.65 8.87
N TYR A 68 7.34 5.72 7.92
CA TYR A 68 8.46 5.14 7.18
C TYR A 68 8.16 5.14 5.68
N SER A 69 9.14 5.55 4.89
CA SER A 69 9.12 5.36 3.43
C SER A 69 9.53 3.92 3.06
N ALA A 70 9.22 3.50 1.84
CA ALA A 70 9.66 2.21 1.31
C ALA A 70 11.18 2.01 1.39
N ALA A 71 11.95 3.08 1.21
CA ALA A 71 13.42 3.04 1.36
C ALA A 71 13.86 2.71 2.80
N GLN A 72 13.19 3.28 3.79
CA GLN A 72 13.53 3.06 5.20
C GLN A 72 13.20 1.65 5.68
N VAL A 73 12.25 0.97 5.03
CA VAL A 73 11.89 -0.43 5.31
C VAL A 73 12.54 -1.39 4.30
N SER A 74 13.43 -0.90 3.44
CA SER A 74 14.14 -1.68 2.42
C SER A 74 13.20 -2.53 1.54
N LEU A 75 12.07 -1.94 1.10
CA LEU A 75 11.17 -2.59 0.15
C LEU A 75 11.75 -2.48 -1.25
N LYS A 76 12.39 -3.56 -1.70
CA LYS A 76 13.07 -3.61 -3.00
C LYS A 76 12.12 -4.02 -4.12
N THR A 77 12.31 -3.38 -5.27
CA THR A 77 11.51 -3.61 -6.47
C THR A 77 12.36 -3.74 -7.71
N THR A 78 11.75 -4.22 -8.79
CA THR A 78 12.32 -4.10 -10.14
C THR A 78 12.43 -2.62 -10.55
N SER A 79 13.28 -2.32 -11.53
CA SER A 79 13.46 -0.97 -12.10
C SER A 79 12.41 -0.58 -13.16
N ASN A 80 11.29 -1.31 -13.23
CA ASN A 80 10.20 -1.00 -14.17
C ASN A 80 9.33 0.12 -13.60
N PHE A 81 9.76 1.37 -13.76
CA PHE A 81 9.00 2.53 -13.29
C PHE A 81 7.53 2.49 -13.69
N SER A 82 6.65 2.93 -12.82
CA SER A 82 5.18 2.95 -12.91
C SER A 82 4.49 1.57 -12.91
N LYS A 83 5.24 0.47 -12.94
CA LYS A 83 4.78 -0.93 -12.91
C LYS A 83 5.81 -1.85 -12.27
N ALA A 84 6.49 -1.37 -11.24
CA ALA A 84 7.49 -2.15 -10.54
C ALA A 84 6.84 -3.36 -9.83
N LYS A 85 7.63 -4.41 -9.65
CA LYS A 85 7.24 -5.59 -8.88
C LYS A 85 8.09 -5.65 -7.63
N ILE A 86 7.49 -6.02 -6.50
CA ILE A 86 8.22 -6.27 -5.26
C ILE A 86 9.11 -7.49 -5.48
N LEU A 87 10.38 -7.35 -5.14
CA LEU A 87 11.38 -8.40 -5.19
C LEU A 87 11.66 -8.96 -3.80
N ASP A 88 11.79 -8.04 -2.82
CA ASP A 88 12.19 -8.40 -1.47
C ASP A 88 11.76 -7.33 -0.47
N ILE A 89 11.57 -7.74 0.78
CA ILE A 89 11.38 -6.87 1.93
C ILE A 89 12.34 -7.36 3.03
N ASP A 90 13.17 -6.46 3.52
CA ASP A 90 14.13 -6.78 4.59
C ASP A 90 13.39 -7.06 5.91
N LYS A 91 13.15 -8.36 6.19
CA LYS A 91 12.48 -8.83 7.40
C LYS A 91 13.22 -8.36 8.67
N ALA A 92 14.55 -8.45 8.68
CA ALA A 92 15.34 -8.06 9.85
C ALA A 92 15.21 -6.55 10.15
N LYS A 93 15.17 -5.74 9.09
CA LYS A 93 14.92 -4.30 9.23
C LYS A 93 13.51 -3.99 9.75
N MET A 94 12.52 -4.74 9.30
CA MET A 94 11.14 -4.61 9.81
C MET A 94 11.05 -5.03 11.29
N GLU A 95 11.70 -6.10 11.69
CA GLU A 95 11.76 -6.55 13.08
C GLU A 95 12.48 -5.55 13.97
N GLU A 96 13.58 -4.93 13.49
CA GLU A 96 14.27 -3.84 14.17
C GLU A 96 13.32 -2.65 14.42
N ILE A 97 12.56 -2.24 13.39
CA ILE A 97 11.58 -1.15 13.49
C ILE A 97 10.51 -1.47 14.53
N LEU A 98 10.01 -2.69 14.56
CA LEU A 98 8.98 -3.14 15.51
C LEU A 98 9.51 -3.23 16.95
N SER A 99 10.79 -3.48 17.14
CA SER A 99 11.41 -3.65 18.46
C SER A 99 11.37 -2.41 19.33
N ASP A 100 11.21 -1.21 18.75
CA ASP A 100 11.11 0.05 19.51
C ASP A 100 9.72 0.29 20.14
N GLY A 101 8.78 -0.63 19.89
CA GLY A 101 7.41 -0.59 20.42
C GLY A 101 6.55 0.54 19.81
N SER A 102 6.98 1.15 18.71
CA SER A 102 6.16 2.09 17.96
C SER A 102 5.30 1.38 16.91
N ILE A 103 4.20 2.03 16.51
CA ILE A 103 3.38 1.61 15.37
C ILE A 103 4.03 2.18 14.10
N PRO A 104 4.63 1.35 13.23
CA PRO A 104 5.17 1.83 11.96
C PRO A 104 4.04 2.11 10.98
N ILE A 105 4.04 3.32 10.41
CA ILE A 105 3.14 3.75 9.35
C ILE A 105 3.95 3.78 8.04
N ILE A 106 3.75 2.80 7.20
CA ILE A 106 4.55 2.59 5.99
C ILE A 106 3.84 3.15 4.78
N THR A 107 4.58 3.86 3.93
CA THR A 107 4.06 4.31 2.64
C THR A 107 3.83 3.09 1.73
N GLY A 108 2.59 2.85 1.33
CA GLY A 108 2.25 1.86 0.31
C GLY A 108 2.59 2.32 -1.10
N PHE A 109 2.22 1.53 -2.11
CA PHE A 109 2.30 1.86 -3.53
C PHE A 109 3.72 1.99 -4.10
N GLN A 110 4.76 2.12 -3.30
CA GLN A 110 6.12 2.44 -3.72
C GLN A 110 7.14 1.43 -3.21
N GLY A 111 8.29 1.40 -3.87
CA GLY A 111 9.49 0.68 -3.46
C GLY A 111 10.74 1.39 -3.94
N ILE A 112 11.87 0.73 -3.84
CA ILE A 112 13.16 1.23 -4.33
C ILE A 112 13.85 0.18 -5.20
N THR A 113 14.56 0.65 -6.23
CA THR A 113 15.50 -0.18 -6.99
C THR A 113 16.74 -0.50 -6.15
N GLU A 114 17.61 -1.38 -6.65
CA GLU A 114 18.93 -1.63 -6.05
C GLU A 114 19.79 -0.37 -5.93
N THR A 115 19.60 0.57 -6.86
CA THR A 115 20.31 1.86 -6.86
C THR A 115 19.65 2.92 -6.00
N GLY A 116 18.56 2.58 -5.28
CA GLY A 116 17.84 3.48 -4.37
C GLY A 116 16.84 4.42 -5.04
N GLU A 117 16.57 4.24 -6.33
CA GLU A 117 15.57 5.02 -7.06
C GLU A 117 14.14 4.60 -6.66
N VAL A 118 13.28 5.60 -6.42
CA VAL A 118 11.87 5.34 -6.07
C VAL A 118 11.12 4.81 -7.28
N THR A 119 10.33 3.77 -7.06
CA THR A 119 9.45 3.15 -8.06
C THR A 119 8.04 3.06 -7.54
N THR A 120 7.05 2.96 -8.44
CA THR A 120 5.65 2.72 -8.07
C THR A 120 5.15 1.39 -8.64
N LEU A 121 4.26 0.73 -7.88
CA LEU A 121 3.76 -0.61 -8.19
C LEU A 121 2.58 -0.61 -9.17
N GLY A 122 2.02 0.56 -9.44
CA GLY A 122 0.82 0.70 -10.24
C GLY A 122 -0.47 0.50 -9.43
N ARG A 123 -1.59 0.28 -10.11
CA ARG A 123 -2.94 0.19 -9.50
C ARG A 123 -2.99 -0.92 -8.44
N GLY A 124 -3.61 -0.64 -7.29
CA GLY A 124 -3.67 -1.58 -6.16
C GLY A 124 -2.33 -1.76 -5.42
N GLY A 125 -1.36 -0.89 -5.67
CA GLY A 125 -0.01 -1.01 -5.13
C GLY A 125 0.06 -0.96 -3.60
N SER A 126 -0.80 -0.18 -2.93
CA SER A 126 -0.81 -0.13 -1.46
C SER A 126 -1.30 -1.44 -0.84
N ASP A 127 -2.32 -2.06 -1.43
CA ASP A 127 -2.81 -3.37 -0.98
C ASP A 127 -1.74 -4.44 -1.20
N THR A 128 -1.09 -4.40 -2.37
CA THR A 128 0.06 -5.28 -2.67
C THR A 128 1.19 -5.10 -1.65
N THR A 129 1.50 -3.85 -1.26
CA THR A 129 2.49 -3.55 -0.22
C THR A 129 2.08 -4.14 1.13
N ALA A 130 0.82 -3.95 1.54
CA ALA A 130 0.30 -4.46 2.81
C ALA A 130 0.40 -5.99 2.90
N VAL A 131 -0.04 -6.69 1.86
CA VAL A 131 0.03 -8.16 1.77
C VAL A 131 1.48 -8.65 1.77
N ALA A 132 2.38 -7.99 1.02
CA ALA A 132 3.79 -8.38 0.97
C ALA A 132 4.49 -8.20 2.33
N ILE A 133 4.22 -7.10 3.05
CA ILE A 133 4.75 -6.87 4.40
C ILE A 133 4.18 -7.91 5.37
N ALA A 134 2.87 -8.18 5.31
CA ALA A 134 2.25 -9.18 6.16
C ALA A 134 2.86 -10.58 5.93
N ALA A 135 3.10 -10.97 4.69
CA ALA A 135 3.75 -12.21 4.34
C ALA A 135 5.20 -12.27 4.83
N SER A 136 5.99 -11.20 4.64
CA SER A 136 7.38 -11.13 5.10
C SER A 136 7.50 -11.24 6.62
N LEU A 137 6.57 -10.67 7.37
CA LEU A 137 6.51 -10.72 8.84
C LEU A 137 5.80 -11.95 9.39
N GLU A 138 5.28 -12.83 8.53
CA GLU A 138 4.45 -13.98 8.93
C GLU A 138 3.28 -13.54 9.83
N ALA A 139 2.64 -12.43 9.48
CA ALA A 139 1.58 -11.82 10.27
C ALA A 139 0.35 -12.76 10.38
N ASN A 140 -0.29 -12.77 11.53
CA ASN A 140 -1.49 -13.57 11.75
C ASN A 140 -2.69 -13.11 10.91
N ARG A 141 -2.73 -11.81 10.54
CA ARG A 141 -3.85 -11.19 9.84
C ARG A 141 -3.37 -9.98 9.03
N CYS A 142 -3.98 -9.76 7.88
CA CYS A 142 -3.85 -8.54 7.09
C CYS A 142 -5.24 -8.03 6.74
N ASP A 143 -5.60 -6.86 7.26
CA ASP A 143 -6.88 -6.22 7.00
C ASP A 143 -6.73 -5.12 5.97
N ILE A 144 -7.55 -5.12 4.93
CA ILE A 144 -7.62 -4.07 3.92
C ILE A 144 -8.86 -3.22 4.20
N TYR A 145 -8.66 -1.97 4.58
CA TYR A 145 -9.73 -1.00 4.76
C TYR A 145 -9.93 -0.23 3.44
N THR A 146 -11.13 -0.29 2.90
CA THR A 146 -11.46 0.25 1.59
C THR A 146 -12.85 0.90 1.62
N ASP A 147 -13.16 1.70 0.60
CA ASP A 147 -14.45 2.36 0.39
C ASP A 147 -15.48 1.47 -0.34
N VAL A 148 -15.09 0.25 -0.71
CA VAL A 148 -16.02 -0.75 -1.24
C VAL A 148 -16.48 -1.69 -0.14
N ASP A 149 -17.72 -2.15 -0.21
CA ASP A 149 -18.36 -2.93 0.85
C ASP A 149 -18.03 -4.44 0.79
N GLY A 150 -17.23 -4.87 -0.17
CA GLY A 150 -16.73 -6.24 -0.25
C GLY A 150 -16.57 -6.77 -1.69
N ILE A 151 -16.28 -8.06 -1.77
CA ILE A 151 -16.13 -8.79 -3.03
C ILE A 151 -17.46 -9.47 -3.33
N TYR A 152 -17.88 -9.41 -4.59
CA TYR A 152 -19.11 -10.00 -5.09
C TYR A 152 -18.84 -11.10 -6.11
N THR A 153 -19.78 -11.99 -6.30
CA THR A 153 -19.72 -13.05 -7.33
C THR A 153 -19.59 -12.49 -8.75
N THR A 154 -20.04 -11.26 -8.96
CA THR A 154 -19.86 -10.45 -10.18
C THR A 154 -20.15 -8.98 -9.85
N ASP A 155 -19.98 -8.06 -10.78
CA ASP A 155 -20.26 -6.63 -10.55
C ASP A 155 -21.77 -6.40 -10.27
N PRO A 156 -22.17 -5.98 -9.06
CA PRO A 156 -23.59 -5.77 -8.71
C PRO A 156 -24.26 -4.63 -9.49
N ARG A 157 -23.46 -3.75 -10.11
CA ARG A 157 -24.00 -2.66 -10.97
C ARG A 157 -24.45 -3.20 -12.32
N VAL A 158 -23.92 -4.36 -12.73
CA VAL A 158 -24.25 -5.02 -14.00
C VAL A 158 -25.27 -6.15 -13.76
N VAL A 159 -25.09 -6.90 -12.69
CA VAL A 159 -25.95 -8.03 -12.32
C VAL A 159 -26.58 -7.77 -10.94
N PRO A 160 -27.85 -7.33 -10.88
CA PRO A 160 -28.51 -6.97 -9.61
C PRO A 160 -28.58 -8.10 -8.58
N ASN A 161 -28.51 -9.36 -9.03
CA ASN A 161 -28.54 -10.54 -8.16
C ASN A 161 -27.13 -11.02 -7.72
N ALA A 162 -26.07 -10.23 -7.94
CA ALA A 162 -24.73 -10.52 -7.46
C ALA A 162 -24.74 -10.66 -5.93
N LYS A 163 -24.08 -11.71 -5.43
CA LYS A 163 -24.00 -11.98 -3.98
C LYS A 163 -22.65 -11.54 -3.46
N LYS A 164 -22.66 -10.83 -2.33
CA LYS A 164 -21.46 -10.55 -1.58
C LYS A 164 -20.89 -11.84 -1.00
N LEU A 165 -19.58 -12.00 -1.07
CA LEU A 165 -18.87 -13.16 -0.55
C LEU A 165 -18.34 -12.82 0.85
N ASP A 166 -18.67 -13.66 1.83
CA ASP A 166 -18.15 -13.53 3.21
C ASP A 166 -16.73 -14.10 3.31
N ALA A 167 -16.42 -15.08 2.47
CA ALA A 167 -15.09 -15.69 2.36
C ALA A 167 -14.87 -16.24 0.95
N ILE A 168 -13.61 -16.26 0.54
CA ILE A 168 -13.18 -16.84 -0.73
C ILE A 168 -11.79 -17.47 -0.55
N SER A 169 -11.56 -18.61 -1.20
CA SER A 169 -10.22 -19.22 -1.24
C SER A 169 -9.27 -18.42 -2.14
N MET A 170 -7.97 -18.67 -2.00
CA MET A 170 -6.96 -18.05 -2.86
C MET A 170 -7.20 -18.41 -4.33
N GLU A 171 -7.51 -19.68 -4.62
CA GLU A 171 -7.79 -20.17 -5.96
C GLU A 171 -9.05 -19.49 -6.54
N GLY A 172 -10.12 -19.40 -5.75
CA GLY A 172 -11.34 -18.71 -6.15
C GLY A 172 -11.12 -17.23 -6.44
N MET A 173 -10.29 -16.56 -5.64
CA MET A 173 -9.93 -15.17 -5.89
C MET A 173 -9.14 -14.99 -7.19
N LEU A 174 -8.19 -15.89 -7.48
CA LEU A 174 -7.42 -15.85 -8.73
C LEU A 174 -8.32 -16.06 -9.95
N GLU A 175 -9.29 -16.96 -9.85
CA GLU A 175 -10.26 -17.20 -10.92
C GLU A 175 -11.15 -15.96 -11.16
N LEU A 176 -11.73 -15.38 -10.10
CA LEU A 176 -12.54 -14.16 -10.20
C LEU A 176 -11.74 -12.99 -10.78
N ALA A 177 -10.51 -12.78 -10.32
CA ALA A 177 -9.64 -11.74 -10.85
C ALA A 177 -9.29 -11.96 -12.32
N GLY A 178 -9.05 -13.21 -12.73
CA GLY A 178 -8.79 -13.59 -14.12
C GLY A 178 -9.97 -13.37 -15.06
N GLN A 179 -11.19 -13.48 -14.55
CA GLN A 179 -12.44 -13.23 -15.29
C GLN A 179 -12.88 -11.75 -15.30
N GLY A 180 -12.08 -10.85 -14.70
CA GLY A 180 -12.37 -9.42 -14.68
C GLY A 180 -13.41 -9.01 -13.64
N ALA A 181 -13.59 -9.76 -12.58
CA ALA A 181 -14.34 -9.32 -11.40
C ALA A 181 -13.73 -8.04 -10.85
N LYS A 182 -14.55 -7.03 -10.60
CA LYS A 182 -14.19 -5.75 -10.04
C LYS A 182 -14.56 -5.69 -8.56
#